data_42f095ec2e345984c3e4552e3bb71f61
#
_entry.id   42f095ec2e345984c3e4552e3bb71f61
#
_cell.length_a   1.000
_cell.length_b   1.000
_cell.length_c   1.000
_cell.angle_alpha   90.00
_cell.angle_beta   90.00
_cell.angle_gamma   90.00
#
_symmetry.space_group_name_H-M   'P 1'
#
loop_
_entity.id
_entity.type
_entity.pdbx_description
1 polymer ?
#
loop_
_entity_poly.entity_id
_entity_poly.type
_entity_poly.pdbx_seq_one_letter_code
_entity_poly.pdbx_strand_id
1 'polypeptide(L)'
;MRGEGQFPVRLAFRERGKVRFVSHRDVARAFDRAFRIEQLPLAFTEGFSPRPKVSFGLALSVGHESEAEYLDVRLTDPVDLDALPGRLSAALPEGIDVTGAVLLADRAPALQESVTAVEWEIEVAARDGAAVTEGDVADRIAAVLATTTLPVSRTRKGRQDTVDIRPAIRHLRVCGAGAHGPVLTAEIATQPGARPAEVVTVLGDDLREVRVLRTAQWIERGGARLEPLTADALRAVEARAS
;
A
#
# COMPACT_ATOMS: atom_id res chain seq x y z
N MET A 1 -3.13 6.42 -34.01
CA MET A 1 -3.96 5.20 -34.03
C MET A 1 -4.30 4.90 -32.57
N ARG A 2 -5.58 5.01 -32.18
CA ARG A 2 -6.06 4.56 -30.88
C ARG A 2 -5.94 3.04 -30.89
N GLY A 3 -5.21 2.44 -29.92
CA GLY A 3 -5.24 1.01 -29.73
C GLY A 3 -6.67 0.63 -29.33
N GLU A 4 -7.42 0.10 -30.28
CA GLU A 4 -8.75 -0.42 -30.07
C GLU A 4 -8.70 -1.46 -28.93
N GLY A 5 -9.57 -1.29 -27.95
CA GLY A 5 -9.96 -2.36 -27.05
C GLY A 5 -9.06 -2.66 -25.86
N GLN A 6 -8.46 -1.67 -25.18
CA GLN A 6 -7.87 -1.94 -23.86
C GLN A 6 -8.70 -1.29 -22.75
N PHE A 7 -9.15 -2.09 -21.82
CA PHE A 7 -9.93 -1.67 -20.66
C PHE A 7 -9.01 -1.68 -19.44
N PRO A 8 -8.50 -0.51 -18.99
CA PRO A 8 -7.70 -0.43 -17.79
C PRO A 8 -8.60 -0.57 -16.57
N VAL A 9 -8.32 -1.55 -15.72
CA VAL A 9 -9.06 -1.83 -14.50
C VAL A 9 -8.11 -1.73 -13.32
N ARG A 10 -8.53 -1.03 -12.25
CA ARG A 10 -7.86 -1.05 -10.95
C ARG A 10 -8.59 -1.96 -10.02
N LEU A 11 -7.84 -2.83 -9.37
CA LEU A 11 -8.32 -3.69 -8.30
C LEU A 11 -7.79 -3.16 -6.97
N ALA A 12 -8.65 -3.14 -5.95
CA ALA A 12 -8.24 -3.03 -4.56
C ALA A 12 -8.23 -4.42 -3.94
N PHE A 13 -7.27 -4.70 -3.08
CA PHE A 13 -7.20 -5.96 -2.36
C PHE A 13 -6.57 -5.77 -0.98
N ARG A 14 -6.73 -6.77 -0.12
CA ARG A 14 -6.11 -6.83 1.20
C ARG A 14 -5.19 -8.04 1.32
N GLU A 15 -4.21 -7.91 2.20
CA GLU A 15 -3.28 -8.99 2.58
C GLU A 15 -3.30 -9.16 4.09
N ARG A 16 -3.79 -10.30 4.59
CA ARG A 16 -4.00 -10.57 6.01
C ARG A 16 -3.51 -11.96 6.43
N GLY A 17 -3.13 -12.06 7.69
CA GLY A 17 -2.74 -13.33 8.28
C GLY A 17 -1.40 -13.86 7.78
N LYS A 18 -1.33 -15.12 7.38
CA LYS A 18 -0.06 -15.79 7.03
C LYS A 18 0.57 -15.26 5.74
N VAL A 19 -0.21 -14.68 4.82
CA VAL A 19 0.30 -14.13 3.56
C VAL A 19 1.24 -12.94 3.77
N ARG A 20 1.19 -12.27 4.93
CA ARG A 20 2.17 -11.22 5.26
C ARG A 20 3.63 -11.67 5.18
N PHE A 21 3.91 -12.97 5.27
CA PHE A 21 5.25 -13.52 5.15
C PHE A 21 5.63 -13.92 3.72
N VAL A 22 4.73 -13.74 2.77
CA VAL A 22 4.93 -14.01 1.35
C VAL A 22 5.60 -12.80 0.69
N SER A 23 6.51 -13.03 -0.25
CA SER A 23 7.14 -11.93 -0.96
C SER A 23 6.17 -11.26 -1.94
N HIS A 24 6.36 -9.98 -2.21
CA HIS A 24 5.59 -9.25 -3.24
C HIS A 24 5.61 -9.98 -4.61
N ARG A 25 6.71 -10.65 -4.94
CA ARG A 25 6.84 -11.44 -6.17
C ARG A 25 5.91 -12.66 -6.17
N ASP A 26 5.71 -13.29 -5.02
CA ASP A 26 4.84 -14.44 -4.90
C ASP A 26 3.36 -14.03 -4.87
N VAL A 27 3.04 -12.85 -4.29
CA VAL A 27 1.72 -12.22 -4.44
C VAL A 27 1.42 -11.97 -5.91
N ALA A 28 2.37 -11.40 -6.67
CA ALA A 28 2.20 -11.19 -8.11
C ALA A 28 1.96 -12.50 -8.86
N ARG A 29 2.66 -13.60 -8.51
CA ARG A 29 2.43 -14.93 -9.09
C ARG A 29 1.06 -15.51 -8.72
N ALA A 30 0.57 -15.24 -7.51
CA ALA A 30 -0.78 -15.65 -7.10
C ALA A 30 -1.84 -14.97 -7.97
N PHE A 31 -1.71 -13.67 -8.21
CA PHE A 31 -2.59 -12.93 -9.13
C PHE A 31 -2.49 -13.44 -10.58
N ASP A 32 -1.28 -13.69 -11.10
CA ASP A 32 -1.09 -14.27 -12.43
C ASP A 32 -1.81 -15.62 -12.59
N ARG A 33 -1.82 -16.44 -11.53
CA ARG A 33 -2.54 -17.69 -11.49
C ARG A 33 -4.05 -17.48 -11.43
N ALA A 34 -4.52 -16.59 -10.55
CA ALA A 34 -5.94 -16.28 -10.41
C ALA A 34 -6.54 -15.73 -11.72
N PHE A 35 -5.84 -14.83 -12.40
CA PHE A 35 -6.25 -14.30 -13.70
C PHE A 35 -6.40 -15.40 -14.76
N ARG A 36 -5.53 -16.42 -14.74
CA ARG A 36 -5.64 -17.57 -15.66
C ARG A 36 -6.78 -18.50 -15.30
N ILE A 37 -7.01 -18.77 -14.00
CA ILE A 37 -8.15 -19.58 -13.55
C ILE A 37 -9.46 -18.93 -13.97
N GLU A 38 -9.57 -17.63 -13.79
CA GLU A 38 -10.74 -16.83 -14.12
C GLU A 38 -10.85 -16.45 -15.60
N GLN A 39 -9.89 -16.90 -16.43
CA GLN A 39 -9.84 -16.67 -17.87
C GLN A 39 -10.01 -15.19 -18.24
N LEU A 40 -9.36 -14.30 -17.44
CA LEU A 40 -9.45 -12.88 -17.73
C LEU A 40 -8.80 -12.55 -19.08
N PRO A 41 -9.45 -11.71 -19.91
CA PRO A 41 -8.94 -11.31 -21.22
C PRO A 41 -7.81 -10.27 -21.04
N LEU A 42 -6.61 -10.72 -20.63
CA LEU A 42 -5.47 -9.85 -20.34
C LEU A 42 -4.86 -9.28 -21.62
N ALA A 43 -4.51 -8.01 -21.60
CA ALA A 43 -3.64 -7.41 -22.59
C ALA A 43 -2.16 -7.72 -22.26
N PHE A 44 -1.35 -7.97 -23.30
CA PHE A 44 0.07 -8.29 -23.17
C PHE A 44 0.93 -7.18 -23.76
N THR A 45 2.18 -7.13 -23.31
CA THR A 45 3.21 -6.27 -23.93
C THR A 45 3.61 -6.82 -25.28
N GLU A 46 4.03 -5.95 -26.19
CA GLU A 46 4.64 -6.34 -27.46
C GLU A 46 6.08 -6.83 -27.25
N GLY A 47 6.57 -7.69 -28.15
CA GLY A 47 7.96 -8.19 -28.16
C GLY A 47 8.08 -9.69 -28.06
N PHE A 48 9.33 -10.19 -27.96
CA PHE A 48 9.66 -11.63 -27.98
C PHE A 48 9.21 -12.41 -26.74
N SER A 49 8.94 -11.74 -25.63
CA SER A 49 8.45 -12.33 -24.39
C SER A 49 7.27 -11.55 -23.84
N PRO A 50 6.07 -11.71 -24.42
CA PRO A 50 4.89 -10.99 -24.00
C PRO A 50 4.59 -11.25 -22.52
N ARG A 51 4.32 -10.18 -21.77
CA ARG A 51 3.92 -10.25 -20.36
C ARG A 51 2.57 -9.58 -20.18
N PRO A 52 1.70 -10.08 -19.27
CA PRO A 52 0.48 -9.39 -18.92
C PRO A 52 0.77 -7.94 -18.50
N LYS A 53 -0.04 -7.01 -18.97
CA LYS A 53 0.03 -5.60 -18.56
C LYS A 53 -0.60 -5.42 -17.19
N VAL A 54 0.15 -5.79 -16.15
CA VAL A 54 -0.21 -5.67 -14.74
C VAL A 54 0.82 -4.81 -14.03
N SER A 55 0.37 -3.85 -13.23
CA SER A 55 1.22 -2.96 -12.44
C SER A 55 0.70 -2.90 -11.01
N PHE A 56 1.52 -3.29 -10.07
CA PHE A 56 1.22 -3.16 -8.64
C PHE A 56 1.53 -1.75 -8.15
N GLY A 57 0.78 -1.31 -7.14
CA GLY A 57 1.01 -0.05 -6.44
C GLY A 57 2.24 -0.08 -5.55
N LEU A 58 2.15 0.59 -4.40
CA LEU A 58 3.24 0.67 -3.44
C LEU A 58 3.51 -0.70 -2.81
N ALA A 59 4.72 -1.24 -2.97
CA ALA A 59 5.10 -2.53 -2.41
C ALA A 59 4.86 -2.58 -0.88
N LEU A 60 4.30 -3.71 -0.40
CA LEU A 60 4.19 -4.01 1.01
C LEU A 60 5.45 -4.76 1.47
N SER A 61 5.99 -4.40 2.64
CA SER A 61 7.13 -5.10 3.22
C SER A 61 6.70 -6.47 3.75
N VAL A 62 7.56 -7.47 3.61
CA VAL A 62 7.34 -8.79 4.21
C VAL A 62 7.18 -8.65 5.73
N GLY A 63 6.19 -9.31 6.30
CA GLY A 63 5.81 -9.22 7.70
C GLY A 63 4.68 -8.23 7.98
N HIS A 64 4.35 -7.36 7.03
CA HIS A 64 3.26 -6.39 7.16
C HIS A 64 1.95 -6.92 6.59
N GLU A 65 0.85 -6.46 7.15
CA GLU A 65 -0.51 -6.68 6.67
C GLU A 65 -1.04 -5.40 5.99
N SER A 66 -2.05 -5.55 5.14
CA SER A 66 -2.70 -4.41 4.50
C SER A 66 -4.18 -4.62 4.26
N GLU A 67 -4.97 -3.56 4.44
CA GLU A 67 -6.37 -3.43 3.97
C GLU A 67 -6.46 -2.69 2.63
N ALA A 68 -5.38 -2.09 2.17
CA ALA A 68 -5.41 -1.11 1.09
C ALA A 68 -4.26 -1.32 0.10
N GLU A 69 -4.24 -2.48 -0.57
CA GLU A 69 -3.36 -2.74 -1.70
C GLU A 69 -4.09 -2.51 -3.02
N TYR A 70 -3.34 -2.12 -4.04
CA TYR A 70 -3.91 -1.83 -5.36
C TYR A 70 -3.03 -2.39 -6.47
N LEU A 71 -3.66 -2.82 -7.55
CA LEU A 71 -2.99 -3.13 -8.81
C LEU A 71 -3.83 -2.66 -10.00
N ASP A 72 -3.16 -2.29 -11.07
CA ASP A 72 -3.77 -1.95 -12.35
C ASP A 72 -3.53 -3.09 -13.33
N VAL A 73 -4.60 -3.52 -14.02
CA VAL A 73 -4.55 -4.53 -15.08
C VAL A 73 -5.20 -3.98 -16.34
N ARG A 74 -4.64 -4.30 -17.51
CA ARG A 74 -5.26 -3.97 -18.80
C ARG A 74 -5.90 -5.20 -19.39
N LEU A 75 -7.17 -5.06 -19.77
CA LEU A 75 -7.98 -6.12 -20.39
C LEU A 75 -8.17 -5.79 -21.87
N THR A 76 -8.35 -6.83 -22.72
CA THR A 76 -8.71 -6.69 -24.14
C THR A 76 -10.21 -6.56 -24.35
N ASP A 77 -11.00 -7.08 -23.42
CA ASP A 77 -12.45 -7.09 -23.48
C ASP A 77 -13.06 -6.64 -22.15
N PRO A 78 -14.27 -6.06 -22.13
CA PRO A 78 -14.94 -5.69 -20.91
C PRO A 78 -15.30 -6.92 -20.08
N VAL A 79 -15.27 -6.77 -18.75
CA VAL A 79 -15.68 -7.79 -17.78
C VAL A 79 -16.71 -7.21 -16.82
N ASP A 80 -17.48 -8.06 -16.17
CA ASP A 80 -18.36 -7.66 -15.07
C ASP A 80 -17.52 -7.29 -13.85
N LEU A 81 -17.40 -5.98 -13.59
CA LEU A 81 -16.59 -5.43 -12.49
C LEU A 81 -17.23 -5.68 -11.11
N ASP A 82 -18.54 -5.87 -11.03
CA ASP A 82 -19.23 -6.14 -9.77
C ASP A 82 -18.98 -7.57 -9.31
N ALA A 83 -18.94 -8.53 -10.23
CA ALA A 83 -18.66 -9.93 -9.94
C ALA A 83 -17.15 -10.23 -9.81
N LEU A 84 -16.28 -9.41 -10.40
CA LEU A 84 -14.84 -9.67 -10.51
C LEU A 84 -14.14 -9.83 -9.15
N PRO A 85 -14.39 -8.99 -8.11
CA PRO A 85 -13.76 -9.14 -6.81
C PRO A 85 -14.00 -10.52 -6.17
N GLY A 86 -15.23 -10.98 -6.13
CA GLY A 86 -15.58 -12.27 -5.55
C GLY A 86 -14.96 -13.45 -6.30
N ARG A 87 -14.95 -13.40 -7.63
CA ARG A 87 -14.33 -14.42 -8.50
C ARG A 87 -12.82 -14.52 -8.27
N LEU A 88 -12.12 -13.39 -8.26
CA LEU A 88 -10.68 -13.36 -8.01
C LEU A 88 -10.32 -13.82 -6.61
N SER A 89 -11.07 -13.39 -5.60
CA SER A 89 -10.85 -13.82 -4.20
C SER A 89 -10.95 -15.34 -4.06
N ALA A 90 -11.91 -15.98 -4.74
CA ALA A 90 -12.06 -17.42 -4.73
C ALA A 90 -10.89 -18.18 -5.38
N ALA A 91 -10.16 -17.54 -6.30
CA ALA A 91 -9.00 -18.11 -7.00
C ALA A 91 -7.65 -17.79 -6.34
N LEU A 92 -7.64 -16.84 -5.39
CA LEU A 92 -6.46 -16.41 -4.65
C LEU A 92 -6.23 -17.25 -3.39
N PRO A 93 -5.01 -17.28 -2.84
CA PRO A 93 -4.74 -17.89 -1.55
C PRO A 93 -5.51 -17.22 -0.42
N GLU A 94 -5.88 -18.00 0.62
CA GLU A 94 -6.46 -17.48 1.86
C GLU A 94 -5.61 -16.32 2.43
N GLY A 95 -6.27 -15.22 2.76
CA GLY A 95 -5.64 -14.00 3.27
C GLY A 95 -5.34 -12.95 2.19
N ILE A 96 -5.57 -13.25 0.90
CA ILE A 96 -5.58 -12.25 -0.17
C ILE A 96 -7.00 -12.18 -0.72
N ASP A 97 -7.68 -11.05 -0.50
CA ASP A 97 -9.04 -10.85 -0.97
C ASP A 97 -9.14 -9.57 -1.80
N VAL A 98 -9.72 -9.66 -2.98
CA VAL A 98 -10.04 -8.49 -3.80
C VAL A 98 -11.30 -7.84 -3.25
N THR A 99 -11.22 -6.56 -2.92
CA THR A 99 -12.27 -5.80 -2.22
C THR A 99 -13.02 -4.85 -3.15
N GLY A 100 -12.48 -4.56 -4.34
CA GLY A 100 -13.14 -3.69 -5.29
C GLY A 100 -12.46 -3.68 -6.65
N ALA A 101 -13.20 -3.25 -7.66
CA ALA A 101 -12.73 -3.10 -9.03
C ALA A 101 -13.37 -1.87 -9.68
N VAL A 102 -12.58 -1.07 -10.40
CA VAL A 102 -13.07 0.09 -11.16
C VAL A 102 -12.41 0.16 -12.53
N LEU A 103 -13.16 0.65 -13.51
CA LEU A 103 -12.59 1.00 -14.81
C LEU A 103 -11.89 2.36 -14.69
N LEU A 104 -10.66 2.43 -15.18
CA LEU A 104 -9.87 3.66 -15.20
C LEU A 104 -10.04 4.42 -16.53
N ALA A 105 -9.72 5.70 -16.51
CA ALA A 105 -9.48 6.45 -17.74
C ALA A 105 -8.17 5.95 -18.40
N ASP A 106 -8.11 6.00 -19.76
CA ASP A 106 -6.95 5.50 -20.54
C ASP A 106 -5.60 6.10 -20.13
N ARG A 107 -5.59 7.29 -19.55
CA ARG A 107 -4.40 8.03 -19.13
C ARG A 107 -4.32 8.21 -17.62
N ALA A 108 -4.89 7.31 -16.84
CA ALA A 108 -4.71 7.33 -15.39
C ALA A 108 -3.21 7.28 -15.05
N PRO A 109 -2.71 8.15 -14.15
CA PRO A 109 -1.31 8.11 -13.73
C PRO A 109 -1.03 6.78 -13.01
N ALA A 110 0.26 6.37 -13.02
CA ALA A 110 0.68 5.19 -12.27
C ALA A 110 0.37 5.35 -10.77
N LEU A 111 -0.07 4.26 -10.14
CA LEU A 111 -0.39 4.24 -8.69
C LEU A 111 0.75 4.79 -7.83
N GLN A 112 1.99 4.39 -8.15
CA GLN A 112 3.19 4.81 -7.40
C GLN A 112 3.46 6.32 -7.47
N GLU A 113 2.99 6.99 -8.52
CA GLU A 113 3.11 8.44 -8.71
C GLU A 113 1.93 9.21 -8.12
N SER A 114 0.77 8.56 -8.02
CA SER A 114 -0.47 9.18 -7.59
C SER A 114 -0.64 9.21 -6.09
N VAL A 115 -0.20 8.15 -5.38
CA VAL A 115 -0.36 8.03 -3.93
C VAL A 115 0.58 8.99 -3.22
N THR A 116 0.03 9.90 -2.41
CA THR A 116 0.75 10.97 -1.71
C THR A 116 1.01 10.67 -0.24
N ALA A 117 0.16 9.84 0.38
CA ALA A 117 0.29 9.43 1.77
C ALA A 117 -0.26 8.02 2.01
N VAL A 118 0.23 7.40 3.06
CA VAL A 118 -0.16 6.07 3.51
C VAL A 118 -0.43 6.09 5.00
N GLU A 119 -1.54 5.50 5.43
CA GLU A 119 -1.87 5.31 6.84
C GLU A 119 -1.48 3.92 7.31
N TRP A 120 -1.01 3.88 8.56
CA TRP A 120 -0.53 2.68 9.20
C TRP A 120 -1.04 2.57 10.64
N GLU A 121 -1.34 1.36 11.07
CA GLU A 121 -1.36 0.97 12.47
C GLU A 121 -0.11 0.16 12.78
N ILE A 122 0.61 0.54 13.85
CA ILE A 122 1.88 -0.06 14.23
C ILE A 122 1.80 -0.44 15.71
N GLU A 123 1.75 -1.73 16.02
CA GLU A 123 1.88 -2.22 17.38
C GLU A 123 3.37 -2.30 17.74
N VAL A 124 3.77 -1.69 18.84
CA VAL A 124 5.15 -1.63 19.31
C VAL A 124 5.35 -2.32 20.65
N ALA A 125 6.54 -2.90 20.85
CA ALA A 125 6.95 -3.48 22.13
C ALA A 125 8.43 -3.21 22.38
N ALA A 126 8.88 -3.31 23.62
CA ALA A 126 10.30 -3.28 23.94
C ALA A 126 11.01 -4.52 23.38
N ARG A 127 12.28 -4.33 22.97
CA ARG A 127 13.12 -5.43 22.45
C ARG A 127 13.51 -6.43 23.51
N ASP A 128 13.66 -5.99 24.75
CA ASP A 128 14.02 -6.79 25.91
C ASP A 128 12.82 -7.47 26.59
N GLY A 129 11.61 -7.20 26.09
CA GLY A 129 10.36 -7.74 26.64
C GLY A 129 9.82 -6.97 27.84
N ALA A 130 10.41 -5.83 28.21
CA ALA A 130 9.87 -4.96 29.25
C ALA A 130 8.48 -4.42 28.86
N ALA A 131 7.67 -4.10 29.85
CA ALA A 131 6.39 -3.45 29.60
C ALA A 131 6.60 -2.02 29.10
N VAL A 132 5.91 -1.66 28.01
CA VAL A 132 5.88 -0.30 27.47
C VAL A 132 4.46 0.22 27.61
N THR A 133 4.29 1.38 28.21
CA THR A 133 2.96 1.98 28.39
C THR A 133 2.60 2.92 27.24
N GLU A 134 1.29 3.19 27.08
CA GLU A 134 0.82 4.18 26.12
C GLU A 134 1.37 5.57 26.43
N GLY A 135 1.51 5.93 27.73
CA GLY A 135 2.08 7.18 28.19
C GLY A 135 3.53 7.37 27.77
N ASP A 136 4.37 6.32 28.01
CA ASP A 136 5.79 6.36 27.62
C ASP A 136 5.94 6.62 26.11
N VAL A 137 5.12 5.94 25.29
CA VAL A 137 5.17 6.10 23.85
C VAL A 137 4.61 7.46 23.42
N ALA A 138 3.57 7.95 24.06
CA ALA A 138 3.01 9.28 23.78
C ALA A 138 4.02 10.40 24.06
N ASP A 139 4.78 10.30 25.15
CA ASP A 139 5.84 11.25 25.49
C ASP A 139 6.97 11.23 24.45
N ARG A 140 7.39 10.03 23.99
CA ARG A 140 8.38 9.88 22.92
C ARG A 140 7.88 10.46 21.60
N ILE A 141 6.62 10.24 21.25
CA ILE A 141 5.99 10.85 20.06
C ILE A 141 6.03 12.36 20.17
N ALA A 142 5.64 12.93 21.31
CA ALA A 142 5.66 14.38 21.52
C ALA A 142 7.07 14.96 21.34
N ALA A 143 8.10 14.29 21.90
CA ALA A 143 9.49 14.67 21.73
C ALA A 143 9.93 14.63 20.25
N VAL A 144 9.62 13.52 19.54
CA VAL A 144 9.95 13.34 18.11
C VAL A 144 9.26 14.40 17.25
N LEU A 145 7.97 14.68 17.49
CA LEU A 145 7.24 15.67 16.72
C LEU A 145 7.70 17.11 16.98
N ALA A 146 8.30 17.39 18.14
CA ALA A 146 8.89 18.69 18.45
C ALA A 146 10.23 18.95 17.74
N THR A 147 10.88 17.93 17.17
CA THR A 147 12.14 18.10 16.43
C THR A 147 11.88 18.67 15.03
N THR A 148 12.86 19.38 14.49
CA THR A 148 12.82 19.89 13.11
C THR A 148 13.35 18.87 12.10
N THR A 149 14.19 17.92 12.54
CA THR A 149 14.81 16.91 11.69
C THR A 149 14.86 15.57 12.41
N LEU A 150 14.72 14.48 11.65
CA LEU A 150 14.84 13.09 12.13
C LEU A 150 15.70 12.30 11.16
N PRO A 151 17.04 12.36 11.31
CA PRO A 151 17.96 11.67 10.41
C PRO A 151 17.93 10.16 10.66
N VAL A 152 17.70 9.38 9.59
CA VAL A 152 17.82 7.91 9.61
C VAL A 152 18.85 7.45 8.58
N SER A 153 19.60 6.42 8.91
CA SER A 153 20.57 5.82 8.00
C SER A 153 19.92 4.75 7.14
N ARG A 154 20.08 4.85 5.82
CA ARG A 154 19.60 3.88 4.83
C ARG A 154 20.76 3.29 4.06
N THR A 155 20.79 1.97 3.92
CA THR A 155 21.75 1.29 3.04
C THR A 155 21.07 0.99 1.70
N ARG A 156 21.56 1.59 0.61
CA ARG A 156 21.08 1.34 -0.74
C ARG A 156 22.25 0.94 -1.64
N LYS A 157 22.18 -0.26 -2.23
CA LYS A 157 23.25 -0.80 -3.11
C LYS A 157 24.65 -0.75 -2.47
N GLY A 158 24.75 -1.05 -1.16
CA GLY A 158 26.01 -1.03 -0.41
C GLY A 158 26.49 0.37 0.00
N ARG A 159 25.77 1.43 -0.33
CA ARG A 159 26.09 2.81 0.08
C ARG A 159 25.17 3.22 1.23
N GLN A 160 25.73 3.83 2.25
CA GLN A 160 24.98 4.45 3.34
C GLN A 160 24.64 5.89 2.97
N ASP A 161 23.35 6.22 3.08
CA ASP A 161 22.84 7.58 2.94
C ASP A 161 22.06 7.94 4.21
N THR A 162 22.12 9.21 4.63
CA THR A 162 21.28 9.74 5.71
C THR A 162 20.11 10.51 5.11
N VAL A 163 18.90 10.17 5.53
CA VAL A 163 17.66 10.80 5.06
C VAL A 163 16.93 11.38 6.26
N ASP A 164 16.48 12.63 6.15
CA ASP A 164 15.57 13.21 7.13
C ASP A 164 14.13 12.72 6.87
N ILE A 165 13.56 11.99 7.83
CA ILE A 165 12.20 11.48 7.73
C ILE A 165 11.15 12.36 8.41
N ARG A 166 11.55 13.46 9.10
CA ARG A 166 10.60 14.34 9.77
C ARG A 166 9.53 14.90 8.85
N PRO A 167 9.85 15.37 7.62
CA PRO A 167 8.84 15.85 6.68
C PRO A 167 7.88 14.76 6.17
N ALA A 168 8.27 13.49 6.26
CA ALA A 168 7.40 12.39 5.87
C ALA A 168 6.31 12.08 6.91
N ILE A 169 6.55 12.38 8.18
CA ILE A 169 5.60 12.09 9.27
C ILE A 169 4.56 13.21 9.32
N ARG A 170 3.39 12.96 8.73
CA ARG A 170 2.26 13.93 8.72
C ARG A 170 1.46 13.86 10.00
N HIS A 171 1.22 12.64 10.48
CA HIS A 171 0.50 12.38 11.72
C HIS A 171 1.12 11.18 12.43
N LEU A 172 1.20 11.25 13.76
CA LEU A 172 1.67 10.17 14.61
C LEU A 172 1.05 10.32 16.01
N ARG A 173 0.36 9.29 16.49
CA ARG A 173 -0.23 9.26 17.83
C ARG A 173 -0.41 7.84 18.33
N VAL A 174 -0.53 7.66 19.63
CA VAL A 174 -1.05 6.42 20.22
C VAL A 174 -2.56 6.36 19.98
N CYS A 175 -3.09 5.20 19.58
CA CYS A 175 -4.52 4.99 19.37
C CYS A 175 -5.11 3.89 20.26
N GLY A 176 -4.31 3.27 21.12
CA GLY A 176 -4.76 2.26 22.07
C GLY A 176 -3.70 1.20 22.36
N ALA A 177 -4.10 0.11 22.97
CA ALA A 177 -3.28 -1.05 23.30
C ALA A 177 -3.63 -2.25 22.40
N GLY A 178 -2.59 -2.96 21.94
CA GLY A 178 -2.68 -4.25 21.26
C GLY A 178 -2.39 -5.41 22.20
N ALA A 179 -2.15 -6.59 21.62
CA ALA A 179 -1.84 -7.81 22.36
C ALA A 179 -0.43 -7.77 23.00
N HIS A 180 0.49 -6.99 22.45
CA HIS A 180 1.89 -6.99 22.86
C HIS A 180 2.38 -5.61 23.34
N GLY A 181 1.59 -4.55 23.19
CA GLY A 181 1.94 -3.21 23.62
C GLY A 181 1.10 -2.12 22.94
N PRO A 182 1.50 -0.85 23.06
CA PRO A 182 0.78 0.27 22.47
C PRO A 182 0.66 0.16 20.95
N VAL A 183 -0.48 0.62 20.42
CA VAL A 183 -0.74 0.72 18.99
C VAL A 183 -0.67 2.18 18.58
N LEU A 184 0.08 2.46 17.54
CA LEU A 184 0.26 3.78 16.95
C LEU A 184 -0.55 3.89 15.65
N THR A 185 -1.13 5.05 15.41
CA THR A 185 -1.57 5.46 14.08
C THR A 185 -0.55 6.43 13.50
N ALA A 186 -0.07 6.14 12.29
CA ALA A 186 0.87 6.99 11.57
C ALA A 186 0.37 7.30 10.17
N GLU A 187 0.40 8.56 9.76
CA GLU A 187 0.26 8.96 8.37
C GLU A 187 1.62 9.38 7.83
N ILE A 188 2.07 8.69 6.80
CA ILE A 188 3.40 8.85 6.21
C ILE A 188 3.27 9.28 4.76
N ALA A 189 3.87 10.42 4.40
CA ALA A 189 3.97 10.86 3.01
C ALA A 189 4.81 9.88 2.19
N THR A 190 4.50 9.77 0.89
CA THR A 190 5.28 8.94 -0.04
C THR A 190 6.54 9.64 -0.55
N GLN A 191 6.56 10.99 -0.50
CA GLN A 191 7.67 11.83 -0.95
C GLN A 191 7.81 13.08 -0.04
N PRO A 192 8.92 13.18 0.76
CA PRO A 192 9.88 12.12 1.04
C PRO A 192 9.20 10.99 1.80
N GLY A 193 9.55 9.75 1.52
CA GLY A 193 8.93 8.60 2.18
C GLY A 193 9.68 8.17 3.45
N ALA A 194 8.95 7.59 4.41
CA ALA A 194 9.52 6.84 5.54
C ALA A 194 8.88 5.46 5.64
N ARG A 195 9.56 4.53 6.29
CA ARG A 195 9.05 3.19 6.58
C ARG A 195 8.52 3.13 8.01
N PRO A 196 7.51 2.31 8.32
CA PRO A 196 7.06 2.08 9.69
C PRO A 196 8.21 1.78 10.66
N ALA A 197 9.13 0.89 10.28
CA ALA A 197 10.31 0.56 11.09
C ALA A 197 11.20 1.78 11.40
N GLU A 198 11.36 2.71 10.47
CA GLU A 198 12.14 3.94 10.68
C GLU A 198 11.43 4.88 11.66
N VAL A 199 10.08 4.94 11.60
CA VAL A 199 9.28 5.70 12.57
C VAL A 199 9.43 5.10 13.97
N VAL A 200 9.40 3.77 14.10
CA VAL A 200 9.62 3.11 15.41
C VAL A 200 11.05 3.35 15.92
N THR A 201 12.06 3.30 15.05
CA THR A 201 13.46 3.55 15.43
C THR A 201 13.66 4.96 16.00
N VAL A 202 13.06 5.99 15.42
CA VAL A 202 13.22 7.36 15.95
C VAL A 202 12.44 7.58 17.26
N LEU A 203 11.49 6.74 17.61
CA LEU A 203 10.85 6.74 18.94
C LEU A 203 11.75 6.12 20.02
N GLY A 204 12.67 5.25 19.64
CA GLY A 204 13.66 4.64 20.54
C GLY A 204 14.21 3.33 19.99
N ASP A 205 15.52 3.15 20.08
CA ASP A 205 16.21 1.93 19.64
C ASP A 205 15.83 0.70 20.49
N ASP A 206 15.28 0.92 21.68
CA ASP A 206 14.74 -0.09 22.58
C ASP A 206 13.39 -0.65 22.11
N LEU A 207 12.71 0.02 21.19
CA LEU A 207 11.44 -0.42 20.63
C LEU A 207 11.61 -1.27 19.36
N ARG A 208 10.61 -2.09 19.08
CA ARG A 208 10.44 -2.81 17.82
C ARG A 208 8.98 -2.82 17.38
N GLU A 209 8.74 -2.89 16.10
CA GLU A 209 7.43 -3.21 15.56
C GLU A 209 7.10 -4.68 15.82
N VAL A 210 5.86 -4.97 16.19
CA VAL A 210 5.33 -6.33 16.41
C VAL A 210 4.33 -6.68 15.32
N ARG A 211 3.43 -5.76 15.04
CA ARG A 211 2.45 -5.87 13.98
C ARG A 211 2.37 -4.54 13.25
N VAL A 212 2.36 -4.60 11.94
CA VAL A 212 2.23 -3.43 11.08
C VAL A 212 1.11 -3.70 10.08
N LEU A 213 0.16 -2.78 10.04
CA LEU A 213 -0.97 -2.82 9.15
C LEU A 213 -1.05 -1.53 8.35
N ARG A 214 -1.04 -1.64 7.02
CA ARG A 214 -1.43 -0.54 6.14
C ARG A 214 -2.95 -0.44 6.14
N THR A 215 -3.49 0.67 6.64
CA THR A 215 -4.95 0.84 6.74
C THR A 215 -5.54 1.57 5.54
N ALA A 216 -4.81 2.53 4.97
CA ALA A 216 -5.26 3.29 3.80
C ALA A 216 -4.10 3.82 2.95
N GLN A 217 -4.39 4.11 1.69
CA GLN A 217 -3.54 4.88 0.78
C GLN A 217 -4.35 6.07 0.25
N TRP A 218 -3.72 7.23 0.13
CA TRP A 218 -4.38 8.48 -0.20
C TRP A 218 -3.80 9.15 -1.43
N ILE A 219 -4.68 9.65 -2.27
CA ILE A 219 -4.36 10.53 -3.40
C ILE A 219 -4.91 11.91 -3.07
N GLU A 220 -4.02 12.90 -2.95
CA GLU A 220 -4.40 14.30 -2.76
C GLU A 220 -4.43 14.99 -4.12
N ARG A 221 -5.59 15.52 -4.49
CA ARG A 221 -5.81 16.17 -5.78
C ARG A 221 -6.84 17.28 -5.66
N GLY A 222 -6.46 18.49 -6.11
CA GLY A 222 -7.36 19.65 -6.06
C GLY A 222 -7.89 19.97 -4.66
N GLY A 223 -7.12 19.70 -3.60
CA GLY A 223 -7.53 19.86 -2.21
C GLY A 223 -8.41 18.74 -1.66
N ALA A 224 -8.79 17.76 -2.46
CA ALA A 224 -9.51 16.56 -2.02
C ALA A 224 -8.55 15.43 -1.67
N ARG A 225 -8.91 14.64 -0.66
CA ARG A 225 -8.22 13.43 -0.23
C ARG A 225 -9.11 12.23 -0.56
N LEU A 226 -8.63 11.35 -1.44
CA LEU A 226 -9.41 10.26 -2.02
C LEU A 226 -8.62 8.96 -1.97
N GLU A 227 -9.30 7.85 -1.75
CA GLU A 227 -8.71 6.53 -1.97
C GLU A 227 -8.49 6.28 -3.47
N PRO A 228 -7.51 5.43 -3.85
CA PRO A 228 -7.19 5.17 -5.25
C PRO A 228 -8.39 4.74 -6.11
N LEU A 229 -9.27 3.88 -5.61
CA LEU A 229 -10.48 3.48 -6.35
C LEU A 229 -11.43 4.66 -6.58
N THR A 230 -11.69 5.44 -5.54
CA THR A 230 -12.62 6.59 -5.60
C THR A 230 -12.08 7.69 -6.52
N ALA A 231 -10.79 8.02 -6.41
CA ALA A 231 -10.15 9.05 -7.23
C ALA A 231 -10.22 8.74 -8.73
N ASP A 232 -10.01 7.49 -9.10
CA ASP A 232 -9.92 7.08 -10.50
C ASP A 232 -11.29 6.70 -11.09
N ALA A 233 -12.25 6.25 -10.27
CA ALA A 233 -13.66 6.08 -10.68
C ALA A 233 -14.32 7.41 -11.06
N LEU A 234 -14.07 8.48 -10.30
CA LEU A 234 -14.55 9.83 -10.65
C LEU A 234 -13.97 10.30 -11.99
N ARG A 235 -12.69 10.03 -12.27
CA ARG A 235 -12.08 10.33 -13.58
C ARG A 235 -12.70 9.55 -14.73
N ALA A 236 -13.06 8.29 -14.52
CA ALA A 236 -13.71 7.49 -15.55
C ALA A 236 -15.10 8.03 -15.91
N VAL A 237 -15.84 8.56 -14.94
CA VAL A 237 -17.14 9.21 -15.15
C VAL A 237 -16.98 10.51 -15.93
N GLU A 238 -16.01 11.36 -15.59
CA GLU A 238 -15.73 12.61 -16.30
C GLU A 238 -15.30 12.36 -17.75
N ALA A 239 -14.46 11.37 -18.01
CA ALA A 239 -14.02 11.01 -19.35
C ALA A 239 -15.14 10.48 -20.26
N ARG A 240 -16.21 9.89 -19.68
CA ARG A 240 -17.38 9.41 -20.43
C ARG A 240 -18.41 10.51 -20.71
N ALA A 241 -18.38 11.59 -19.97
CA ALA A 241 -19.28 12.75 -20.13
C ALA A 241 -18.77 13.77 -21.17
N SER A 242 -17.56 13.59 -21.70
CA SER A 242 -16.92 14.42 -22.73
C SER A 242 -16.94 13.75 -24.10
#